data_f497fc054ef265347eaf543ec40f6e68
#
_entry.id   f497fc054ef265347eaf543ec40f6e68
#
_cell.length_a   1.000
_cell.length_b   1.000
_cell.length_c   1.000
_cell.angle_alpha   90.00
_cell.angle_beta   90.00
_cell.angle_gamma   90.00
#
_symmetry.space_group_name_H-M   'P 1'
#
loop_
_entity.id
_entity.type
_entity.pdbx_description
1 polymer ?
#
loop_
_entity_poly.entity_id
_entity_poly.type
_entity_poly.pdbx_seq_one_letter_code
_entity_poly.pdbx_strand_id
1 'polypeptide(L)'
;MIIDSHEHMMLPTEMQMQMMDAAGIDKTILFSTVPHPEKASSLNALETEMDELYKVLSGSNSIEANIIRQQKNISELISIIRKHPDRFGGFGPVPLGMSFNETQSWITDY
;
A
#
# COMPACT_ATOMS: atom_id res chain seq x y z
N MET A 1 -10.40 14.54 -18.01
CA MET A 1 -9.65 13.98 -16.89
C MET A 1 -10.27 12.63 -16.52
N ILE A 2 -9.45 11.59 -16.55
CA ILE A 2 -9.86 10.22 -16.16
C ILE A 2 -9.19 9.90 -14.83
N ILE A 3 -9.98 9.47 -13.85
CA ILE A 3 -9.51 9.08 -12.52
C ILE A 3 -9.85 7.62 -12.30
N ASP A 4 -8.82 6.80 -12.07
CA ASP A 4 -9.01 5.46 -11.55
C ASP A 4 -9.27 5.55 -10.03
N SER A 5 -10.40 5.04 -9.59
CA SER A 5 -10.85 5.18 -8.21
C SER A 5 -10.31 4.11 -7.26
N HIS A 6 -9.64 3.08 -7.76
CA HIS A 6 -9.13 1.99 -6.93
C HIS A 6 -7.98 1.25 -7.61
N GLU A 7 -6.79 1.52 -7.18
CA GLU A 7 -5.60 0.77 -7.57
C GLU A 7 -4.70 0.53 -6.34
N HIS A 8 -3.89 -0.50 -6.41
CA HIS A 8 -2.88 -0.76 -5.40
C HIS A 8 -1.53 -0.18 -5.82
N MET A 9 -0.72 0.21 -4.86
CA MET A 9 0.64 0.66 -5.14
C MET A 9 1.41 -0.44 -5.86
N MET A 10 2.04 -0.09 -6.96
CA MET A 10 3.00 -0.94 -7.67
C MET A 10 4.41 -0.36 -7.56
N LEU A 11 5.39 -1.22 -7.49
CA LEU A 11 6.79 -0.81 -7.47
C LEU A 11 7.56 -1.47 -8.63
N PRO A 12 8.37 -0.72 -9.35
CA PRO A 12 8.63 0.72 -9.18
C PRO A 12 7.46 1.59 -9.65
N THR A 13 7.24 2.71 -8.96
CA THR A 13 6.14 3.66 -9.24
C THR A 13 6.18 4.21 -10.66
N GLU A 14 7.37 4.36 -11.23
CA GLU A 14 7.57 4.83 -12.60
C GLU A 14 6.92 3.89 -13.63
N MET A 15 6.92 2.59 -13.37
CA MET A 15 6.24 1.62 -14.24
C MET A 15 4.71 1.76 -14.14
N GLN A 16 4.18 1.97 -12.94
CA GLN A 16 2.76 2.24 -12.74
C GLN A 16 2.31 3.48 -13.50
N MET A 17 3.08 4.59 -13.41
CA MET A 17 2.77 5.82 -14.16
C MET A 17 2.81 5.61 -15.67
N GLN A 18 3.76 4.83 -16.20
CA GLN A 18 3.80 4.49 -17.62
C GLN A 18 2.55 3.71 -18.06
N MET A 19 2.08 2.79 -17.24
CA MET A 19 0.84 2.04 -17.52
C MET A 19 -0.38 2.96 -17.49
N MET A 20 -0.46 3.88 -16.54
CA MET A 20 -1.50 4.91 -16.48
C MET A 20 -1.50 5.78 -17.75
N ASP A 21 -0.33 6.24 -18.17
CA ASP A 21 -0.18 7.06 -19.38
C ASP A 21 -0.63 6.28 -20.62
N ALA A 22 -0.24 5.02 -20.76
CA ALA A 22 -0.66 4.16 -21.86
C ALA A 22 -2.18 3.92 -21.88
N ALA A 23 -2.82 3.90 -20.71
CA ALA A 23 -4.27 3.72 -20.56
C ALA A 23 -5.05 5.05 -20.62
N GLY A 24 -4.37 6.20 -20.69
CA GLY A 24 -5.00 7.52 -20.67
C GLY A 24 -5.57 7.92 -19.31
N ILE A 25 -5.04 7.35 -18.21
CA ILE A 25 -5.45 7.66 -16.85
C ILE A 25 -4.64 8.85 -16.32
N ASP A 26 -5.32 9.92 -15.95
CA ASP A 26 -4.68 11.15 -15.45
C ASP A 26 -4.28 11.02 -13.97
N LYS A 27 -5.17 10.43 -13.16
CA LYS A 27 -4.99 10.27 -11.69
C LYS A 27 -5.47 8.91 -11.23
N THR A 28 -4.93 8.47 -10.11
CA THR A 28 -5.33 7.22 -9.45
C THR A 28 -5.44 7.42 -7.95
N ILE A 29 -6.44 6.79 -7.34
CA ILE A 29 -6.58 6.67 -5.90
C ILE A 29 -5.96 5.35 -5.47
N LEU A 30 -4.84 5.45 -4.75
CA LEU A 30 -4.08 4.30 -4.28
C LEU A 30 -4.58 3.78 -2.93
N PHE A 31 -4.64 2.48 -2.83
CA PHE A 31 -4.78 1.76 -1.57
C PHE A 31 -3.45 1.09 -1.24
N SER A 32 -3.05 1.20 0.02
CA SER A 32 -1.81 0.59 0.46
C SER A 32 -1.91 -0.93 0.44
N THR A 33 -0.89 -1.57 -0.08
CA THR A 33 -0.75 -3.02 -0.14
C THR A 33 0.65 -3.42 0.31
N VAL A 34 0.73 -4.43 1.14
CA VAL A 34 1.92 -5.26 1.34
C VAL A 34 1.37 -6.69 1.35
N PRO A 35 1.94 -7.60 0.66
CA PRO A 35 3.24 -7.66 -0.02
C PRO A 35 3.25 -7.03 -1.43
N HIS A 36 4.43 -7.01 -2.01
CA HIS A 36 4.69 -6.54 -3.38
C HIS A 36 5.31 -7.64 -4.23
N PRO A 37 4.54 -8.65 -4.67
CA PRO A 37 5.06 -9.76 -5.48
C PRO A 37 5.72 -9.32 -6.78
N GLU A 38 5.29 -8.18 -7.33
CA GLU A 38 5.83 -7.60 -8.56
C GLU A 38 7.30 -7.18 -8.47
N LYS A 39 7.84 -7.02 -7.25
CA LYS A 39 9.27 -6.74 -7.02
C LYS A 39 10.14 -7.99 -7.08
N ALA A 40 9.56 -9.16 -7.00
CA ALA A 40 10.32 -10.39 -6.88
C ALA A 40 11.16 -10.64 -8.13
N SER A 41 12.47 -10.67 -7.96
CA SER A 41 13.44 -10.94 -9.03
C SER A 41 13.84 -12.43 -9.13
N SER A 42 13.32 -13.26 -8.25
CA SER A 42 13.57 -14.71 -8.20
C SER A 42 12.39 -15.45 -7.60
N LEU A 43 12.33 -16.77 -7.84
CA LEU A 43 11.28 -17.62 -7.25
C LEU A 43 11.30 -17.55 -5.72
N ASN A 44 12.48 -17.59 -5.10
CA ASN A 44 12.64 -17.53 -3.65
C ASN A 44 12.14 -16.19 -3.06
N ALA A 45 12.39 -15.08 -3.76
CA ALA A 45 11.86 -13.77 -3.38
C ALA A 45 10.33 -13.72 -3.51
N LEU A 46 9.77 -14.33 -4.55
CA LEU A 46 8.32 -14.43 -4.73
C LEU A 46 7.67 -15.28 -3.64
N GLU A 47 8.26 -16.41 -3.29
CA GLU A 47 7.78 -17.26 -2.18
C GLU A 47 7.74 -16.48 -0.87
N THR A 48 8.76 -15.67 -0.58
CA THR A 48 8.81 -14.82 0.62
C THR A 48 7.64 -13.81 0.64
N GLU A 49 7.38 -13.12 -0.47
CA GLU A 49 6.26 -12.17 -0.57
C GLU A 49 4.90 -12.88 -0.45
N MET A 50 4.77 -14.08 -1.03
CA MET A 50 3.55 -14.88 -0.93
C MET A 50 3.32 -15.41 0.49
N ASP A 51 4.36 -15.79 1.22
CA ASP A 51 4.25 -16.20 2.63
C ASP A 51 3.73 -15.06 3.51
N GLU A 52 4.17 -13.83 3.26
CA GLU A 52 3.62 -12.64 3.94
C GLU A 52 2.15 -12.44 3.60
N LEU A 53 1.75 -12.61 2.34
CA LEU A 53 0.34 -12.55 1.94
C LEU A 53 -0.49 -13.62 2.67
N TYR A 54 -0.03 -14.84 2.76
CA TYR A 54 -0.72 -15.92 3.47
C TYR A 54 -0.90 -15.62 4.95
N LYS A 55 0.12 -15.07 5.62
CA LYS A 55 0.01 -14.65 7.04
C LYS A 55 -1.06 -13.57 7.22
N VAL A 56 -1.16 -12.64 6.28
CA VAL A 56 -2.18 -11.59 6.29
C VAL A 56 -3.57 -12.19 6.12
N LEU A 57 -3.78 -13.00 5.10
CA LEU A 57 -5.09 -13.57 4.75
C LEU A 57 -5.58 -14.60 5.78
N SER A 58 -4.66 -15.33 6.40
CA SER A 58 -4.99 -16.31 7.45
C SER A 58 -5.28 -15.69 8.83
N GLY A 59 -4.97 -14.38 9.00
CA GLY A 59 -5.09 -13.71 10.29
C GLY A 59 -4.12 -14.23 11.35
N SER A 60 -3.03 -14.88 10.93
CA SER A 60 -2.06 -15.50 11.85
C SER A 60 -1.06 -14.51 12.47
N ASN A 61 -1.06 -13.26 12.03
CA ASN A 61 -0.18 -12.22 12.57
C ASN A 61 -0.68 -11.71 13.92
N SER A 62 0.26 -11.38 14.83
CA SER A 62 -0.07 -10.64 16.04
C SER A 62 -0.55 -9.22 15.75
N ILE A 63 -1.22 -8.60 16.71
CA ILE A 63 -1.67 -7.19 16.59
C ILE A 63 -0.47 -6.28 16.36
N GLU A 64 0.63 -6.48 17.09
CA GLU A 64 1.87 -5.69 16.96
C GLU A 64 2.49 -5.83 15.57
N ALA A 65 2.55 -7.05 15.03
CA ALA A 65 3.05 -7.30 13.68
C ALA A 65 2.17 -6.61 12.62
N ASN A 66 0.86 -6.61 12.81
CA ASN A 66 -0.07 -5.90 11.94
C ASN A 66 0.14 -4.37 12.00
N ILE A 67 0.32 -3.79 13.18
CA ILE A 67 0.57 -2.36 13.36
C ILE A 67 1.86 -1.96 12.63
N ILE A 68 2.96 -2.68 12.85
CA ILE A 68 4.26 -2.42 12.20
C ILE A 68 4.13 -2.49 10.67
N ARG A 69 3.44 -3.49 10.17
CA ARG A 69 3.20 -3.63 8.73
C ARG A 69 2.39 -2.45 8.19
N GLN A 70 1.33 -2.05 8.86
CA GLN A 70 0.50 -0.93 8.43
C GLN A 70 1.24 0.41 8.50
N GLN A 71 2.13 0.60 9.47
CA GLN A 71 3.01 1.77 9.52
C GLN A 71 3.93 1.83 8.29
N LYS A 72 4.49 0.71 7.89
CA LYS A 72 5.29 0.62 6.67
C LYS A 72 4.45 0.97 5.44
N ASN A 73 3.27 0.39 5.33
CA ASN A 73 2.35 0.63 4.22
C ASN A 73 1.98 2.11 4.06
N ILE A 74 1.56 2.74 5.15
CA ILE A 74 1.12 4.14 5.09
C ILE A 74 2.30 5.08 4.82
N SER A 75 3.49 4.76 5.34
CA SER A 75 4.71 5.53 5.06
C SER A 75 5.10 5.45 3.58
N GLU A 76 5.01 4.27 2.97
CA GLU A 76 5.22 4.06 1.53
C GLU A 76 4.20 4.85 0.69
N LEU A 77 2.92 4.74 1.02
CA LEU A 77 1.83 5.45 0.35
C LEU A 77 2.04 6.97 0.39
N ILE A 78 2.30 7.52 1.56
CA ILE A 78 2.55 8.95 1.75
C ILE A 78 3.78 9.40 0.93
N SER A 79 4.84 8.61 0.91
CA SER A 79 6.04 8.90 0.13
C SER A 79 5.74 9.01 -1.37
N ILE A 80 4.95 8.08 -1.91
CA ILE A 80 4.56 8.07 -3.32
C ILE A 80 3.67 9.28 -3.65
N ILE A 81 2.66 9.56 -2.82
CA ILE A 81 1.76 10.70 -3.04
C ILE A 81 2.52 12.03 -2.98
N ARG A 82 3.43 12.19 -2.02
CA ARG A 82 4.25 13.41 -1.90
C ARG A 82 5.19 13.61 -3.09
N LYS A 83 5.69 12.53 -3.66
CA LYS A 83 6.57 12.56 -4.83
C LYS A 83 5.80 12.89 -6.12
N HIS A 84 4.54 12.48 -6.21
CA HIS A 84 3.71 12.62 -7.41
C HIS A 84 2.28 13.08 -7.08
N PRO A 85 2.11 14.28 -6.46
CA PRO A 85 0.81 14.72 -5.94
C PRO A 85 -0.22 14.99 -7.04
N ASP A 86 0.24 15.26 -8.26
CA ASP A 86 -0.65 15.48 -9.41
C ASP A 86 -1.20 14.19 -10.01
N ARG A 87 -0.57 13.05 -9.69
CA ARG A 87 -0.93 11.74 -10.25
C ARG A 87 -1.63 10.84 -9.25
N PHE A 88 -1.32 10.95 -7.97
CA PHE A 88 -1.82 10.05 -6.93
C PHE A 88 -2.52 10.78 -5.80
N GLY A 89 -3.66 10.24 -5.38
CA GLY A 89 -4.26 10.36 -4.07
C GLY A 89 -4.24 9.00 -3.38
N GLY A 90 -4.71 8.91 -2.14
CA GLY A 90 -4.76 7.59 -1.51
C GLY A 90 -5.54 7.52 -0.22
N PHE A 91 -5.86 6.29 0.17
CA PHE A 91 -6.45 5.96 1.46
C PHE A 91 -5.50 5.06 2.25
N GLY A 92 -5.10 5.53 3.43
CA GLY A 92 -4.26 4.78 4.35
C GLY A 92 -5.07 3.74 5.13
N PRO A 93 -4.42 2.64 5.55
CA PRO A 93 -5.04 1.64 6.38
C PRO A 93 -5.12 2.10 7.84
N VAL A 94 -6.12 1.62 8.55
CA VAL A 94 -6.22 1.71 10.00
C VAL A 94 -6.10 0.29 10.57
N PRO A 95 -5.11 0.00 11.43
CA PRO A 95 -4.96 -1.31 12.02
C PRO A 95 -6.18 -1.72 12.86
N LEU A 96 -6.64 -2.94 12.70
CA LEU A 96 -7.71 -3.50 13.54
C LEU A 96 -7.14 -3.96 14.88
N GLY A 97 -7.96 -3.85 15.93
CA GLY A 97 -7.61 -4.33 17.28
C GLY A 97 -6.95 -3.28 18.18
N MET A 98 -6.75 -2.06 17.70
CA MET A 98 -6.31 -0.94 18.52
C MET A 98 -7.46 -0.41 19.39
N SER A 99 -7.11 0.16 20.55
CA SER A 99 -8.05 0.92 21.37
C SER A 99 -8.53 2.19 20.66
N PHE A 100 -9.60 2.80 21.16
CA PHE A 100 -10.11 4.06 20.60
C PHE A 100 -9.04 5.17 20.58
N ASN A 101 -8.29 5.33 21.67
CA ASN A 101 -7.26 6.37 21.76
C ASN A 101 -6.11 6.13 20.78
N GLU A 102 -5.66 4.89 20.63
CA GLU A 102 -4.63 4.51 19.65
C GLU A 102 -5.10 4.74 18.21
N THR A 103 -6.33 4.39 17.91
CA THR A 103 -6.95 4.64 16.61
C THR A 103 -7.05 6.14 16.31
N GLN A 104 -7.45 6.94 17.29
CA GLN A 104 -7.52 8.40 17.15
C GLN A 104 -6.13 9.00 16.89
N SER A 105 -5.12 8.59 17.65
CA SER A 105 -3.73 9.02 17.42
C SER A 105 -3.25 8.62 16.02
N TRP A 106 -3.50 7.39 15.60
CA TRP A 106 -3.15 6.92 14.26
C TRP A 106 -3.72 7.82 13.16
N ILE A 107 -5.02 8.13 13.22
CA ILE A 107 -5.68 8.98 12.20
C ILE A 107 -5.14 10.42 12.22
N THR A 108 -4.68 10.89 13.37
CA THR A 108 -4.13 12.25 13.52
C THR A 108 -2.68 12.34 13.03
N ASP A 109 -1.92 11.27 13.16
CA ASP A 109 -0.48 11.23 12.84
C ASP A 109 -0.22 11.02 11.35
N TYR A 110 -1.18 10.47 10.60
CA TYR A 110 -1.11 10.17 9.18
C TYR A 110 -2.22 10.83 8.34
#